data_cdb01c8569dc564c070d0ba926b17a0f
#
_entry.id   cdb01c8569dc564c070d0ba926b17a0f
#
_cell.length_a   1.000
_cell.length_b   1.000
_cell.length_c   1.000
_cell.angle_alpha   90.00
_cell.angle_beta   90.00
_cell.angle_gamma   90.00
#
_symmetry.space_group_name_H-M   'P 1'
#
loop_
_entity.id
_entity.type
_entity.pdbx_description
1 polymer ?
#
loop_
_entity_poly.entity_id
_entity_poly.type
_entity_poly.pdbx_seq_one_letter_code
_entity_poly.pdbx_strand_id
1 'polypeptide(L)'
;MDDIEAVDMDASAIVTAMLSGGVDAAATWSPNSLKILEEVPNATKLTDNLTFSDKTVSLASWICMPDYAKENKDVLVRFTRALFKAMDYAATEHQEETAALVAKQIASDQETVYEQHGDAEWLTGKQVSEGAADGTVEGYYELQKQNFIDAGAVEVDPPVSDYVLLDVMKEAGEY
;
A
#
# COMPACT_ATOMS: atom_id res chain seq x y z
N MET A 1 3.82 -20.97 -15.04
CA MET A 1 3.22 -21.29 -13.72
C MET A 1 2.81 -22.76 -13.58
N ASP A 2 3.19 -23.59 -14.52
CA ASP A 2 2.76 -25.01 -14.58
C ASP A 2 3.43 -25.90 -13.49
N ASP A 3 4.41 -25.37 -12.79
CA ASP A 3 5.16 -26.08 -11.74
C ASP A 3 4.68 -25.73 -10.31
N ILE A 4 3.63 -24.92 -10.18
CA ILE A 4 3.09 -24.47 -8.90
C ILE A 4 1.59 -24.74 -8.86
N GLU A 5 1.14 -25.42 -7.80
CA GLU A 5 -0.28 -25.52 -7.47
C GLU A 5 -0.68 -24.32 -6.60
N ALA A 6 -1.41 -23.37 -7.16
CA ALA A 6 -1.89 -22.21 -6.42
C ALA A 6 -3.19 -22.54 -5.69
N VAL A 7 -3.22 -22.32 -4.39
CA VAL A 7 -4.41 -22.50 -3.53
C VAL A 7 -4.85 -21.14 -3.01
N ASP A 8 -6.06 -20.71 -3.37
CA ASP A 8 -6.64 -19.47 -2.86
C ASP A 8 -7.28 -19.69 -1.49
N MET A 9 -6.96 -18.81 -0.53
CA MET A 9 -7.48 -18.90 0.83
C MET A 9 -7.45 -17.54 1.54
N ASP A 10 -8.26 -17.39 2.57
CA ASP A 10 -8.27 -16.20 3.42
C ASP A 10 -6.93 -15.99 4.14
N ALA A 11 -6.58 -14.75 4.42
CA ALA A 11 -5.31 -14.36 5.04
C ALA A 11 -5.03 -15.07 6.37
N SER A 12 -6.05 -15.31 7.19
CA SER A 12 -5.94 -16.07 8.45
C SER A 12 -5.69 -17.58 8.21
N ALA A 13 -6.25 -18.14 7.14
CA ALA A 13 -6.05 -19.53 6.76
C ALA A 13 -4.63 -19.77 6.23
N ILE A 14 -4.03 -18.78 5.56
CA ILE A 14 -2.63 -18.82 5.07
C ILE A 14 -1.66 -19.10 6.23
N VAL A 15 -1.80 -18.38 7.34
CA VAL A 15 -0.95 -18.58 8.53
C VAL A 15 -1.08 -20.02 9.05
N THR A 16 -2.30 -20.51 9.18
CA THR A 16 -2.55 -21.89 9.64
C THR A 16 -1.97 -22.93 8.69
N ALA A 17 -2.11 -22.74 7.39
CA ALA A 17 -1.57 -23.63 6.37
C ALA A 17 -0.03 -23.69 6.41
N MET A 18 0.64 -22.56 6.57
CA MET A 18 2.10 -22.49 6.73
C MET A 18 2.56 -23.15 8.03
N LEU A 19 1.90 -22.88 9.16
CA LEU A 19 2.24 -23.48 10.46
C LEU A 19 2.07 -25.00 10.49
N SER A 20 1.08 -25.51 9.77
CA SER A 20 0.80 -26.97 9.69
C SER A 20 1.60 -27.70 8.60
N GLY A 21 2.36 -26.98 7.77
CA GLY A 21 3.02 -27.56 6.60
C GLY A 21 2.05 -27.98 5.49
N GLY A 22 0.88 -27.38 5.44
CA GLY A 22 -0.14 -27.64 4.42
C GLY A 22 0.16 -26.96 3.07
N VAL A 23 1.09 -25.99 3.05
CA VAL A 23 1.62 -25.34 1.86
C VAL A 23 3.13 -25.12 2.02
N ASP A 24 3.87 -25.12 0.91
CA ASP A 24 5.33 -24.96 0.89
C ASP A 24 5.75 -23.49 0.87
N ALA A 25 4.89 -22.60 0.36
CA ALA A 25 5.12 -21.16 0.27
C ALA A 25 3.79 -20.40 0.38
N ALA A 26 3.86 -19.14 0.77
CA ALA A 26 2.70 -18.27 0.88
C ALA A 26 3.00 -16.84 0.39
N ALA A 27 2.02 -16.22 -0.26
CA ALA A 27 1.97 -14.79 -0.51
C ALA A 27 1.04 -14.15 0.52
N THR A 28 1.58 -13.31 1.37
CA THR A 28 0.83 -12.68 2.47
C THR A 28 1.47 -11.34 2.84
N TRP A 29 0.91 -10.65 3.81
CA TRP A 29 1.38 -9.35 4.29
C TRP A 29 1.36 -9.29 5.82
N SER A 30 2.02 -8.29 6.39
CA SER A 30 2.05 -8.08 7.84
C SER A 30 0.66 -7.77 8.42
N PRO A 31 0.36 -8.25 9.64
CA PRO A 31 1.28 -8.95 10.56
C PRO A 31 1.43 -10.47 10.30
N ASN A 32 0.71 -11.05 9.34
CA ASN A 32 0.71 -12.50 9.09
C ASN A 32 2.09 -13.01 8.64
N SER A 33 2.79 -12.24 7.80
CA SER A 33 4.15 -12.57 7.35
C SER A 33 5.13 -12.62 8.52
N LEU A 34 5.07 -11.66 9.44
CA LEU A 34 5.91 -11.64 10.64
C LEU A 34 5.66 -12.87 11.51
N LYS A 35 4.40 -13.21 11.75
CA LYS A 35 4.03 -14.39 12.52
C LYS A 35 4.52 -15.71 11.89
N ILE A 36 4.44 -15.83 10.57
CA ILE A 36 4.96 -17.01 9.85
C ILE A 36 6.48 -17.11 10.02
N LEU A 37 7.21 -15.98 9.87
CA LEU A 37 8.66 -15.96 10.04
C LEU A 37 9.11 -16.28 11.46
N GLU A 38 8.31 -15.92 12.47
CA GLU A 38 8.58 -16.22 13.88
C GLU A 38 8.31 -17.68 14.23
N GLU A 39 7.15 -18.22 13.80
CA GLU A 39 6.65 -19.49 14.29
C GLU A 39 6.98 -20.69 13.39
N VAL A 40 7.29 -20.48 12.09
CA VAL A 40 7.64 -21.58 11.17
C VAL A 40 9.15 -21.78 11.13
N PRO A 41 9.67 -22.92 11.60
CA PRO A 41 11.11 -23.17 11.57
C PRO A 41 11.70 -23.11 10.16
N ASN A 42 12.77 -22.34 10.01
CA ASN A 42 13.47 -22.12 8.74
C ASN A 42 12.65 -21.41 7.64
N ALA A 43 11.52 -20.79 7.95
CA ALA A 43 10.84 -19.91 7.02
C ALA A 43 11.75 -18.75 6.64
N THR A 44 11.76 -18.38 5.37
CA THR A 44 12.54 -17.26 4.85
C THR A 44 11.69 -16.42 3.92
N LYS A 45 11.86 -15.10 3.97
CA LYS A 45 11.26 -14.19 3.01
C LYS A 45 12.00 -14.35 1.67
N LEU A 46 11.30 -14.80 0.65
CA LEU A 46 11.86 -14.97 -0.70
C LEU A 46 11.95 -13.66 -1.45
N THR A 47 10.90 -12.84 -1.34
CA THR A 47 10.77 -11.57 -2.07
C THR A 47 9.66 -10.72 -1.48
N ASP A 48 9.57 -9.47 -1.91
CA ASP A 48 8.50 -8.53 -1.62
C ASP A 48 8.21 -7.60 -2.82
N ASN A 49 7.22 -6.72 -2.65
CA ASN A 49 6.84 -5.74 -3.67
C ASN A 49 7.99 -4.79 -4.03
N LEU A 50 8.85 -4.44 -3.07
CA LEU A 50 9.95 -3.50 -3.28
C LEU A 50 11.04 -4.08 -4.17
N THR A 51 11.23 -5.40 -4.14
CA THR A 51 12.20 -6.13 -4.97
C THR A 51 11.93 -5.96 -6.47
N PHE A 52 10.66 -5.77 -6.86
CA PHE A 52 10.22 -5.64 -8.25
C PHE A 52 9.54 -4.30 -8.55
N SER A 53 9.91 -3.25 -7.81
CA SER A 53 9.30 -1.92 -7.94
C SER A 53 9.46 -1.27 -9.31
N ASP A 54 10.41 -1.74 -10.13
CA ASP A 54 10.58 -1.36 -11.52
C ASP A 54 9.59 -2.01 -12.50
N LYS A 55 8.88 -3.05 -12.05
CA LYS A 55 7.96 -3.85 -12.88
C LYS A 55 6.54 -3.89 -12.35
N THR A 56 6.37 -3.72 -11.06
CA THR A 56 5.07 -3.76 -10.41
C THR A 56 5.04 -2.82 -9.22
N VAL A 57 3.88 -2.28 -8.95
CA VAL A 57 3.64 -1.41 -7.79
C VAL A 57 2.32 -1.79 -7.14
N SER A 58 2.30 -1.78 -5.83
CA SER A 58 1.09 -1.95 -5.02
C SER A 58 0.86 -0.65 -4.26
N LEU A 59 -0.15 0.10 -4.69
CA LEU A 59 -0.44 1.43 -4.16
C LEU A 59 -1.51 1.36 -3.07
N ALA A 60 -1.22 1.89 -1.89
CA ALA A 60 -2.23 2.21 -0.90
C ALA A 60 -2.90 3.54 -1.27
N SER A 61 -4.22 3.53 -1.47
CA SER A 61 -4.95 4.69 -1.96
C SER A 61 -6.19 4.98 -1.10
N TRP A 62 -6.44 6.26 -0.86
CA TRP A 62 -7.70 6.73 -0.31
C TRP A 62 -8.70 6.90 -1.44
N ILE A 63 -9.93 6.47 -1.24
CA ILE A 63 -10.97 6.51 -2.27
C ILE A 63 -12.18 7.31 -1.79
N CYS A 64 -12.88 7.93 -2.72
CA CYS A 64 -14.18 8.56 -2.49
C CYS A 64 -15.11 8.33 -3.67
N MET A 65 -16.40 8.58 -3.48
CA MET A 65 -17.38 8.48 -4.55
C MET A 65 -17.17 9.58 -5.59
N PRO A 66 -17.31 9.29 -6.90
CA PRO A 66 -17.08 10.27 -7.97
C PRO A 66 -17.93 11.54 -7.85
N ASP A 67 -19.19 11.41 -7.48
CA ASP A 67 -20.09 12.57 -7.30
C ASP A 67 -19.66 13.41 -6.10
N TYR A 68 -19.24 12.78 -5.00
CA TYR A 68 -18.69 13.49 -3.86
C TYR A 68 -17.44 14.29 -4.24
N ALA A 69 -16.54 13.69 -5.06
CA ALA A 69 -15.33 14.37 -5.52
C ALA A 69 -15.64 15.64 -6.32
N LYS A 70 -16.64 15.59 -7.21
CA LYS A 70 -17.06 16.74 -8.02
C LYS A 70 -17.64 17.88 -7.21
N GLU A 71 -18.44 17.53 -6.20
CA GLU A 71 -19.20 18.51 -5.39
C GLU A 71 -18.40 19.08 -4.22
N ASN A 72 -17.34 18.38 -3.76
CA ASN A 72 -16.67 18.68 -2.49
C ASN A 72 -15.13 18.78 -2.67
N LYS A 73 -14.66 19.33 -3.77
CA LYS A 73 -13.21 19.42 -4.04
C LYS A 73 -12.44 20.14 -2.92
N ASP A 74 -12.99 21.20 -2.37
CA ASP A 74 -12.35 21.97 -1.28
C ASP A 74 -12.17 21.13 0.00
N VAL A 75 -13.13 20.25 0.29
CA VAL A 75 -13.04 19.31 1.42
C VAL A 75 -11.94 18.30 1.16
N LEU A 76 -11.87 17.74 -0.06
CA LEU A 76 -10.84 16.78 -0.43
C LEU A 76 -9.44 17.39 -0.38
N VAL A 77 -9.26 18.60 -0.86
CA VAL A 77 -7.97 19.33 -0.75
C VAL A 77 -7.56 19.50 0.70
N ARG A 78 -8.47 19.94 1.58
CA ARG A 78 -8.17 20.10 3.01
C ARG A 78 -7.88 18.78 3.71
N PHE A 79 -8.63 17.73 3.38
CA PHE A 79 -8.39 16.38 3.90
C PHE A 79 -7.02 15.85 3.44
N THR A 80 -6.74 15.90 2.13
CA THR A 80 -5.47 15.45 1.56
C THR A 80 -4.28 16.24 2.12
N ARG A 81 -4.44 17.55 2.34
CA ARG A 81 -3.41 18.38 3.00
C ARG A 81 -3.13 17.93 4.43
N ALA A 82 -4.16 17.59 5.19
CA ALA A 82 -3.98 17.05 6.54
C ALA A 82 -3.29 15.69 6.51
N LEU A 83 -3.65 14.83 5.55
CA LEU A 83 -3.03 13.54 5.33
C LEU A 83 -1.54 13.72 4.94
N PHE A 84 -1.22 14.62 4.01
CA PHE A 84 0.16 14.90 3.60
C PHE A 84 1.03 15.38 4.76
N LYS A 85 0.51 16.26 5.62
CA LYS A 85 1.21 16.65 6.85
C LYS A 85 1.46 15.48 7.80
N ALA A 86 0.51 14.56 7.91
CA ALA A 86 0.69 13.36 8.71
C ALA A 86 1.72 12.40 8.08
N MET A 87 1.75 12.28 6.76
CA MET A 87 2.75 11.51 6.02
C MET A 87 4.15 12.11 6.19
N ASP A 88 4.29 13.42 6.07
CA ASP A 88 5.56 14.12 6.30
C ASP A 88 6.07 13.88 7.73
N TYR A 89 5.17 13.94 8.71
CA TYR A 89 5.50 13.66 10.11
C TYR A 89 5.96 12.21 10.31
N ALA A 90 5.19 11.25 9.78
CA ALA A 90 5.45 9.82 9.93
C ALA A 90 6.71 9.34 9.21
N ALA A 91 7.06 9.95 8.07
CA ALA A 91 8.22 9.56 7.26
C ALA A 91 9.56 10.06 7.81
N THR A 92 9.57 10.87 8.87
CA THR A 92 10.77 11.47 9.48
C THR A 92 11.19 10.71 10.76
N GLU A 93 11.73 11.43 11.73
CA GLU A 93 12.19 10.92 13.02
C GLU A 93 11.06 10.49 13.98
N HIS A 94 9.79 10.61 13.57
CA HIS A 94 8.62 10.32 14.40
C HIS A 94 7.99 8.93 14.17
N GLN A 95 8.73 7.99 13.60
CA GLN A 95 8.22 6.65 13.26
C GLN A 95 7.74 5.87 14.49
N GLU A 96 8.48 5.91 15.60
CA GLU A 96 8.08 5.24 16.86
C GLU A 96 6.79 5.84 17.44
N GLU A 97 6.69 7.19 17.45
CA GLU A 97 5.49 7.87 17.92
C GLU A 97 4.29 7.58 17.03
N THR A 98 4.51 7.57 15.72
CA THR A 98 3.48 7.19 14.73
C THR A 98 3.01 5.76 14.96
N ALA A 99 3.93 4.81 15.18
CA ALA A 99 3.58 3.43 15.50
C ALA A 99 2.75 3.33 16.79
N ALA A 100 3.08 4.09 17.83
CA ALA A 100 2.31 4.14 19.07
C ALA A 100 0.87 4.68 18.84
N LEU A 101 0.72 5.73 18.04
CA LEU A 101 -0.59 6.30 17.72
C LEU A 101 -1.44 5.33 16.90
N VAL A 102 -0.85 4.69 15.88
CA VAL A 102 -1.53 3.68 15.05
C VAL A 102 -1.92 2.46 15.89
N ALA A 103 -1.00 1.91 16.69
CA ALA A 103 -1.24 0.76 17.55
C ALA A 103 -2.43 1.00 18.49
N LYS A 104 -2.50 2.19 19.10
CA LYS A 104 -3.63 2.60 19.93
C LYS A 104 -4.96 2.62 19.15
N GLN A 105 -4.93 3.10 17.91
CA GLN A 105 -6.12 3.23 17.08
C GLN A 105 -6.67 1.88 16.62
N ILE A 106 -5.80 0.93 16.29
CA ILE A 106 -6.17 -0.39 15.78
C ILE A 106 -6.17 -1.47 16.87
N ALA A 107 -5.96 -1.10 18.13
CA ALA A 107 -5.87 -2.01 19.28
C ALA A 107 -4.83 -3.13 19.07
N SER A 108 -3.64 -2.76 18.56
CA SER A 108 -2.50 -3.64 18.32
C SER A 108 -1.34 -3.29 19.23
N ASP A 109 -0.30 -4.12 19.21
CA ASP A 109 0.97 -3.87 19.88
C ASP A 109 1.83 -2.86 19.11
N GLN A 110 2.52 -1.96 19.83
CA GLN A 110 3.34 -0.91 19.21
C GLN A 110 4.56 -1.48 18.48
N GLU A 111 5.22 -2.48 19.03
CA GLU A 111 6.42 -3.10 18.45
C GLU A 111 6.07 -3.77 17.11
N THR A 112 4.97 -4.53 17.09
CA THR A 112 4.43 -5.14 15.88
C THR A 112 4.09 -4.10 14.80
N VAL A 113 3.49 -2.97 15.18
CA VAL A 113 3.19 -1.89 14.22
C VAL A 113 4.46 -1.22 13.73
N TYR A 114 5.45 -1.02 14.59
CA TYR A 114 6.73 -0.42 14.21
C TYR A 114 7.51 -1.31 13.23
N GLU A 115 7.52 -2.63 13.43
CA GLU A 115 8.16 -3.59 12.53
C GLU A 115 7.57 -3.57 11.11
N GLN A 116 6.27 -3.28 10.97
CA GLN A 116 5.59 -3.22 9.67
C GLN A 116 6.06 -2.04 8.80
N HIS A 117 6.75 -1.03 9.35
CA HIS A 117 7.18 0.10 8.54
C HIS A 117 8.21 -0.29 7.46
N GLY A 118 8.90 -1.42 7.62
CA GLY A 118 9.80 -1.98 6.62
C GLY A 118 9.12 -2.65 5.41
N ASP A 119 7.79 -2.78 5.42
CA ASP A 119 7.04 -3.49 4.37
C ASP A 119 6.73 -2.64 3.14
N ALA A 120 6.94 -1.32 3.22
CA ALA A 120 6.61 -0.38 2.16
C ALA A 120 7.61 0.78 2.08
N GLU A 121 7.65 1.43 0.94
CA GLU A 121 8.24 2.75 0.79
C GLU A 121 7.21 3.80 1.22
N TRP A 122 7.49 4.48 2.33
CA TRP A 122 6.62 5.50 2.91
C TRP A 122 6.93 6.86 2.32
N LEU A 123 6.16 7.24 1.29
CA LEU A 123 6.31 8.55 0.66
C LEU A 123 5.84 9.66 1.60
N THR A 124 6.56 10.78 1.57
CA THR A 124 6.10 12.02 2.19
C THR A 124 4.96 12.65 1.40
N GLY A 125 4.15 13.48 2.05
CA GLY A 125 3.12 14.27 1.37
C GLY A 125 3.72 15.17 0.30
N LYS A 126 4.91 15.73 0.56
CA LYS A 126 5.67 16.52 -0.41
C LYS A 126 6.03 15.69 -1.64
N GLN A 127 6.58 14.49 -1.49
CA GLN A 127 6.92 13.62 -2.62
C GLN A 127 5.69 13.27 -3.46
N VAL A 128 4.55 12.99 -2.83
CA VAL A 128 3.30 12.69 -3.54
C VAL A 128 2.79 13.92 -4.30
N SER A 129 2.83 15.10 -3.70
CA SER A 129 2.39 16.34 -4.36
C SER A 129 3.28 16.72 -5.55
N GLU A 130 4.60 16.67 -5.38
CA GLU A 130 5.58 16.91 -6.46
C GLU A 130 5.42 15.86 -7.57
N GLY A 131 5.29 14.58 -7.21
CA GLY A 131 5.07 13.48 -8.16
C GLY A 131 3.73 13.56 -8.90
N ALA A 132 2.70 14.13 -8.27
CA ALA A 132 1.45 14.43 -8.97
C ALA A 132 1.62 15.57 -9.99
N ALA A 133 2.56 16.49 -9.76
CA ALA A 133 2.82 17.61 -10.66
C ALA A 133 3.73 17.23 -11.84
N ASP A 134 4.71 16.37 -11.64
CA ASP A 134 5.69 15.98 -12.65
C ASP A 134 5.36 14.70 -13.43
N GLY A 135 4.27 14.01 -13.06
CA GLY A 135 3.80 12.78 -13.71
C GLY A 135 4.28 11.48 -13.08
N THR A 136 5.14 11.53 -12.05
CA THR A 136 5.64 10.32 -11.36
C THR A 136 4.51 9.51 -10.75
N VAL A 137 3.57 10.15 -10.04
CA VAL A 137 2.40 9.49 -9.43
C VAL A 137 1.49 8.91 -10.51
N GLU A 138 1.26 9.64 -11.60
CA GLU A 138 0.50 9.10 -12.75
C GLU A 138 1.16 7.85 -13.31
N GLY A 139 2.48 7.83 -13.44
CA GLY A 139 3.25 6.67 -13.88
C GLY A 139 3.09 5.45 -12.98
N TYR A 140 3.00 5.61 -11.67
CA TYR A 140 2.72 4.50 -10.75
C TYR A 140 1.33 3.90 -11.00
N TYR A 141 0.30 4.72 -11.17
CA TYR A 141 -1.05 4.23 -11.49
C TYR A 141 -1.14 3.59 -12.87
N GLU A 142 -0.42 4.12 -13.87
CA GLU A 142 -0.30 3.49 -15.20
C GLU A 142 0.34 2.10 -15.11
N LEU A 143 1.45 1.96 -14.37
CA LEU A 143 2.11 0.67 -14.17
C LEU A 143 1.19 -0.34 -13.46
N GLN A 144 0.50 0.08 -12.40
CA GLN A 144 -0.46 -0.78 -11.70
C GLN A 144 -1.60 -1.20 -12.62
N LYS A 145 -2.19 -0.27 -13.37
CA LYS A 145 -3.27 -0.53 -14.33
C LYS A 145 -2.82 -1.54 -15.40
N GLN A 146 -1.63 -1.33 -15.98
CA GLN A 146 -1.11 -2.23 -17.00
C GLN A 146 -0.93 -3.65 -16.46
N ASN A 147 -0.42 -3.80 -15.24
CA ASN A 147 -0.29 -5.11 -14.60
C ASN A 147 -1.64 -5.81 -14.42
N PHE A 148 -2.72 -5.09 -14.07
CA PHE A 148 -4.07 -5.66 -13.99
C PHE A 148 -4.63 -6.05 -15.37
N ILE A 149 -4.37 -5.25 -16.41
CA ILE A 149 -4.78 -5.57 -17.78
C ILE A 149 -4.03 -6.83 -18.27
N ASP A 150 -2.72 -6.88 -18.09
CA ASP A 150 -1.88 -8.01 -18.50
C ASP A 150 -2.26 -9.31 -17.77
N ALA A 151 -2.72 -9.21 -16.53
CA ALA A 151 -3.24 -10.33 -15.75
C ALA A 151 -4.68 -10.72 -16.13
N GLY A 152 -5.36 -9.97 -17.01
CA GLY A 152 -6.76 -10.20 -17.38
C GLY A 152 -7.76 -9.88 -16.26
N ALA A 153 -7.34 -9.14 -15.24
CA ALA A 153 -8.19 -8.73 -14.12
C ALA A 153 -9.06 -7.50 -14.46
N VAL A 154 -8.63 -6.70 -15.44
CA VAL A 154 -9.34 -5.52 -15.93
C VAL A 154 -9.34 -5.54 -17.46
N GLU A 155 -10.51 -5.31 -18.06
CA GLU A 155 -10.70 -5.34 -19.53
C GLU A 155 -10.65 -3.96 -20.18
N VAL A 156 -10.69 -2.88 -19.35
CA VAL A 156 -10.75 -1.49 -19.81
C VAL A 156 -9.46 -0.75 -19.49
N ASP A 157 -9.09 0.20 -20.34
CA ASP A 157 -7.90 1.03 -20.21
C ASP A 157 -8.28 2.53 -20.12
N PRO A 158 -8.87 2.98 -18.99
CA PRO A 158 -9.20 4.38 -18.80
C PRO A 158 -7.93 5.22 -18.53
N PRO A 159 -7.89 6.50 -18.95
CA PRO A 159 -6.85 7.42 -18.53
C PRO A 159 -6.78 7.52 -16.99
N VAL A 160 -5.59 7.61 -16.42
CA VAL A 160 -5.41 7.74 -14.95
C VAL A 160 -6.17 8.95 -14.42
N SER A 161 -6.22 10.04 -15.17
CA SER A 161 -6.98 11.26 -14.80
C SER A 161 -8.48 11.05 -14.59
N ASP A 162 -9.05 9.96 -15.07
CA ASP A 162 -10.48 9.69 -14.92
C ASP A 162 -10.83 9.12 -13.53
N TYR A 163 -9.84 8.56 -12.82
CA TYR A 163 -10.05 7.93 -11.51
C TYR A 163 -9.05 8.36 -10.42
N VAL A 164 -8.01 9.12 -10.76
CA VAL A 164 -7.04 9.67 -9.79
C VAL A 164 -7.12 11.19 -9.75
N LEU A 165 -7.34 11.74 -8.57
CA LEU A 165 -7.51 13.18 -8.35
C LEU A 165 -6.14 13.88 -8.23
N LEU A 166 -5.33 13.86 -9.31
CA LEU A 166 -4.00 14.45 -9.35
C LEU A 166 -4.01 15.96 -9.06
N ASP A 167 -5.05 16.66 -9.48
CA ASP A 167 -5.24 18.08 -9.21
C ASP A 167 -5.46 18.38 -7.72
N VAL A 168 -6.19 17.51 -7.01
CA VAL A 168 -6.35 17.60 -5.56
C VAL A 168 -5.03 17.37 -4.84
N MET A 169 -4.22 16.40 -5.28
CA MET A 169 -2.90 16.14 -4.71
C MET A 169 -1.96 17.33 -4.88
N LYS A 170 -1.94 17.94 -6.08
CA LYS A 170 -1.14 19.16 -6.36
C LYS A 170 -1.51 20.30 -5.43
N GLU A 171 -2.80 20.65 -5.38
CA GLU A 171 -3.32 21.76 -4.58
C GLU A 171 -3.14 21.52 -3.06
N ALA A 172 -3.25 20.26 -2.64
CA ALA A 172 -3.06 19.88 -1.23
C ALA A 172 -1.61 20.07 -0.77
N GLY A 173 -0.62 19.94 -1.65
CA GLY A 173 0.79 20.13 -1.32
C GLY A 173 1.22 21.61 -1.13
N GLU A 174 0.37 22.55 -1.41
CA GLU A 174 0.63 23.99 -1.21
C GLU A 174 0.37 24.39 0.27
N TYR A 175 1.28 23.99 1.22
CA TYR A 175 1.16 24.33 2.66
C TYR A 175 2.47 24.70 3.32
#